data_c1ebc72b463b3fb2ac7998f04807e90b
#
_entry.id   c1ebc72b463b3fb2ac7998f04807e90b
#
_cell.length_a   1.000
_cell.length_b   1.000
_cell.length_c   1.000
_cell.angle_alpha   90.00
_cell.angle_beta   90.00
_cell.angle_gamma   90.00
#
_symmetry.space_group_name_H-M   'P 1'
#
loop_
_entity.id
_entity.type
_entity.pdbx_description
1 polymer ?
#
loop_
_entity_poly.entity_id
_entity_poly.type
_entity_poly.pdbx_seq_one_letter_code
_entity_poly.pdbx_strand_id
1 'polypeptide(L)'
;MWLASAARAAKNRGVAHDVQSRNGKVSREIERKFLLKRLPPNLRHFHSRTIEQGYLSVKTDGTQIRLRKSGRRHSLTIKRGRGLSRQEIEIDLTRDQFEELWPATAGCRLTKTRYDVPFGKHTIEIDVYRGRNEGLVVAEVEFRDERECRLFQPPEWFAAEVSGKSRYSNVRLARE
;
A
#
# COMPACT_ATOMS: atom_id res chain seq x y z
N MET A 1 38.54 -60.85 -25.37
CA MET A 1 39.00 -60.10 -24.19
C MET A 1 38.32 -58.76 -24.17
N TRP A 2 37.41 -58.60 -23.24
CA TRP A 2 36.55 -57.42 -23.08
C TRP A 2 37.17 -56.47 -22.07
N LEU A 3 37.33 -55.20 -22.42
CA LEU A 3 37.67 -54.14 -21.50
C LEU A 3 36.45 -53.27 -21.24
N ALA A 4 35.92 -53.35 -20.02
CA ALA A 4 34.81 -52.55 -19.57
C ALA A 4 35.29 -51.14 -19.20
N SER A 5 34.71 -50.11 -19.84
CA SER A 5 34.92 -48.72 -19.50
C SER A 5 33.88 -48.30 -18.45
N ALA A 6 34.38 -47.91 -17.26
CA ALA A 6 33.57 -47.39 -16.15
C ALA A 6 33.29 -45.91 -16.37
N ALA A 7 32.05 -45.56 -16.68
CA ALA A 7 31.57 -44.20 -16.72
C ALA A 7 31.28 -43.70 -15.27
N ARG A 8 32.07 -42.74 -14.81
CA ARG A 8 31.81 -41.99 -13.55
C ARG A 8 30.65 -41.04 -13.72
N ALA A 9 29.52 -41.33 -13.08
CA ALA A 9 28.43 -40.39 -12.93
C ALA A 9 28.83 -39.30 -11.96
N ALA A 10 29.00 -38.08 -12.46
CA ALA A 10 29.13 -36.87 -11.62
C ALA A 10 27.78 -36.57 -10.96
N LYS A 11 27.65 -36.73 -9.66
CA LYS A 11 26.51 -36.26 -8.86
C LYS A 11 26.52 -34.74 -8.83
N ASN A 12 25.69 -34.14 -9.65
CA ASN A 12 25.36 -32.72 -9.55
C ASN A 12 24.50 -32.53 -8.30
N ARG A 13 25.13 -32.08 -7.19
CA ARG A 13 24.41 -31.62 -6.00
C ARG A 13 23.84 -30.24 -6.34
N GLY A 14 22.61 -30.20 -6.80
CA GLY A 14 21.83 -28.98 -6.87
C GLY A 14 21.72 -28.40 -5.47
N VAL A 15 22.30 -27.22 -5.28
CA VAL A 15 22.06 -26.39 -4.11
C VAL A 15 20.60 -25.93 -4.23
N ALA A 16 19.71 -26.62 -3.54
CA ALA A 16 18.36 -26.14 -3.34
C ALA A 16 18.48 -24.86 -2.48
N HIS A 17 18.42 -23.70 -3.12
CA HIS A 17 18.12 -22.48 -2.40
C HIS A 17 16.72 -22.65 -1.84
N ASP A 18 16.67 -22.88 -0.53
CA ASP A 18 15.44 -22.84 0.27
C ASP A 18 14.94 -21.40 0.23
N VAL A 19 14.17 -21.06 -0.80
CA VAL A 19 13.39 -19.83 -0.88
C VAL A 19 12.26 -20.02 0.13
N GLN A 20 12.53 -19.71 1.39
CA GLN A 20 11.46 -19.50 2.36
C GLN A 20 10.53 -18.46 1.77
N SER A 21 9.46 -18.93 1.18
CA SER A 21 8.31 -18.15 0.73
C SER A 21 7.82 -17.33 1.93
N ARG A 22 8.21 -16.05 2.00
CA ARG A 22 7.56 -15.09 2.87
C ARG A 22 6.18 -14.87 2.25
N ASN A 23 5.21 -15.66 2.72
CA ASN A 23 3.82 -15.61 2.29
C ASN A 23 3.34 -14.15 2.33
N GLY A 24 2.92 -13.63 1.19
CA GLY A 24 2.25 -12.34 1.12
C GLY A 24 1.05 -12.36 2.08
N LYS A 25 0.93 -11.35 2.95
CA LYS A 25 -0.19 -11.25 3.88
C LYS A 25 -1.45 -10.97 3.07
N VAL A 26 -2.39 -11.89 3.10
CA VAL A 26 -3.74 -11.68 2.55
C VAL A 26 -4.61 -11.13 3.66
N SER A 27 -5.17 -9.94 3.45
CA SER A 27 -6.07 -9.28 4.41
C SER A 27 -7.31 -8.73 3.70
N ARG A 28 -8.36 -8.50 4.47
CA ARG A 28 -9.53 -7.74 4.06
C ARG A 28 -9.40 -6.35 4.66
N GLU A 29 -9.32 -5.34 3.82
CA GLU A 29 -9.21 -3.94 4.20
C GLU A 29 -10.62 -3.33 4.26
N ILE A 30 -10.98 -2.72 5.39
CA ILE A 30 -12.21 -1.95 5.59
C ILE A 30 -11.79 -0.57 6.05
N GLU A 31 -11.95 0.45 5.21
CA GLU A 31 -11.52 1.82 5.50
C GLU A 31 -12.63 2.84 5.24
N ARG A 32 -12.62 3.92 6.02
CA ARG A 32 -13.37 5.14 5.71
C ARG A 32 -12.41 6.30 5.49
N LYS A 33 -12.77 7.17 4.56
CA LYS A 33 -11.95 8.30 4.13
C LYS A 33 -12.72 9.62 4.29
N PHE A 34 -12.04 10.64 4.79
CA PHE A 34 -12.65 11.94 5.10
C PHE A 34 -11.76 13.09 4.62
N LEU A 35 -12.38 14.19 4.23
CA LEU A 35 -11.71 15.48 4.16
C LEU A 35 -11.62 16.07 5.57
N LEU A 36 -10.73 17.04 5.77
CA LEU A 36 -10.57 17.73 7.04
C LEU A 36 -11.07 19.18 6.95
N LYS A 37 -11.75 19.65 8.00
CA LYS A 37 -12.07 21.08 8.17
C LYS A 37 -10.85 21.88 8.58
N ARG A 38 -10.00 21.26 9.41
CA ARG A 38 -8.74 21.81 9.94
C ARG A 38 -7.81 20.66 10.28
N LEU A 39 -6.51 20.93 10.29
CA LEU A 39 -5.54 19.96 10.78
C LEU A 39 -5.69 19.80 12.32
N PRO A 40 -5.45 18.59 12.86
CA PRO A 40 -5.38 18.41 14.31
C PRO A 40 -4.30 19.31 14.92
N PRO A 41 -4.50 19.79 16.15
CA PRO A 41 -3.45 20.47 16.88
C PRO A 41 -2.20 19.59 16.97
N ASN A 42 -1.04 20.20 16.87
CA ASN A 42 0.25 19.50 17.03
C ASN A 42 0.50 18.34 16.05
N LEU A 43 -0.12 18.35 14.85
CA LEU A 43 0.06 17.29 13.86
C LEU A 43 1.53 16.89 13.65
N ARG A 44 2.44 17.87 13.70
CA ARG A 44 3.89 17.65 13.49
C ARG A 44 4.58 16.85 14.60
N HIS A 45 3.94 16.68 15.76
CA HIS A 45 4.48 15.88 16.86
C HIS A 45 4.14 14.40 16.75
N PHE A 46 3.19 14.04 15.88
CA PHE A 46 2.87 12.63 15.64
C PHE A 46 3.89 11.99 14.72
N HIS A 47 4.01 10.66 14.84
CA HIS A 47 4.85 9.88 13.95
C HIS A 47 4.45 10.14 12.49
N SER A 48 5.45 10.40 11.65
CA SER A 48 5.20 10.67 10.25
C SER A 48 6.21 9.99 9.33
N ARG A 49 5.79 9.73 8.10
CA ARG A 49 6.63 9.15 7.05
C ARG A 49 6.25 9.68 5.68
N THR A 50 7.25 9.89 4.84
CA THR A 50 7.02 10.15 3.42
C THR A 50 6.64 8.85 2.73
N ILE A 51 5.60 8.92 1.90
CA ILE A 51 5.13 7.83 1.06
C ILE A 51 5.25 8.28 -0.40
N GLU A 52 5.99 7.51 -1.18
CA GLU A 52 6.03 7.58 -2.63
C GLU A 52 5.33 6.33 -3.16
N GLN A 53 4.33 6.49 -4.01
CA GLN A 53 3.62 5.34 -4.58
C GLN A 53 3.29 5.55 -6.04
N GLY A 54 3.33 4.45 -6.78
CA GLY A 54 3.03 4.41 -8.20
C GLY A 54 2.24 3.16 -8.56
N TYR A 55 1.51 3.21 -9.67
CA TYR A 55 0.64 2.12 -10.12
C TYR A 55 1.19 1.50 -11.39
N LEU A 56 1.42 0.17 -11.35
CA LEU A 56 1.82 -0.64 -12.51
C LEU A 56 0.61 -1.00 -13.38
N SER A 57 -0.55 -1.20 -12.73
CA SER A 57 -1.78 -1.57 -13.43
C SER A 57 -3.01 -1.14 -12.64
N VAL A 58 -4.03 -0.71 -13.37
CA VAL A 58 -5.36 -0.41 -12.83
C VAL A 58 -6.38 -0.93 -13.81
N LYS A 59 -7.08 -2.02 -13.47
CA LYS A 59 -8.07 -2.67 -14.32
C LYS A 59 -9.48 -2.12 -14.08
N THR A 60 -10.35 -2.33 -15.05
CA THR A 60 -11.76 -1.93 -15.00
C THR A 60 -12.57 -2.68 -13.93
N ASP A 61 -12.14 -3.88 -13.53
CA ASP A 61 -12.74 -4.67 -12.44
C ASP A 61 -12.38 -4.16 -11.03
N GLY A 62 -11.56 -3.10 -10.95
CA GLY A 62 -11.09 -2.53 -9.69
C GLY A 62 -9.77 -3.11 -9.19
N THR A 63 -9.18 -4.10 -9.88
CA THR A 63 -7.87 -4.63 -9.53
C THR A 63 -6.79 -3.57 -9.76
N GLN A 64 -5.92 -3.40 -8.77
CA GLN A 64 -4.82 -2.44 -8.78
C GLN A 64 -3.54 -3.13 -8.35
N ILE A 65 -2.43 -2.82 -9.03
CA ILE A 65 -1.09 -3.24 -8.65
C ILE A 65 -0.29 -1.98 -8.36
N ARG A 66 0.16 -1.83 -7.12
CA ARG A 66 0.81 -0.64 -6.60
C ARG A 66 2.20 -0.97 -6.08
N LEU A 67 3.17 -0.14 -6.40
CA LEU A 67 4.45 -0.05 -5.70
C LEU A 67 4.39 1.07 -4.67
N ARG A 68 4.98 0.86 -3.49
CA ARG A 68 5.06 1.86 -2.43
C ARG A 68 6.44 1.82 -1.76
N LYS A 69 7.01 3.01 -1.60
CA LYS A 69 8.13 3.26 -0.68
C LYS A 69 7.60 4.07 0.49
N SER A 70 7.81 3.60 1.70
CA SER A 70 7.39 4.24 2.95
C SER A 70 8.57 4.23 3.92
N GLY A 71 9.28 5.35 4.01
CA GLY A 71 10.58 5.41 4.67
C GLY A 71 11.57 4.43 4.03
N ARG A 72 12.02 3.42 4.80
CA ARG A 72 12.94 2.38 4.31
C ARG A 72 12.23 1.14 3.75
N ARG A 73 10.91 1.02 3.94
CA ARG A 73 10.13 -0.14 3.49
C ARG A 73 9.69 0.05 2.04
N HIS A 74 9.83 -1.02 1.27
CA HIS A 74 9.35 -1.11 -0.10
C HIS A 74 8.37 -2.26 -0.20
N SER A 75 7.25 -2.06 -0.88
CA SER A 75 6.24 -3.10 -1.04
C SER A 75 5.56 -3.03 -2.40
N LEU A 76 5.08 -4.20 -2.84
CA LEU A 76 4.12 -4.37 -3.92
C LEU A 76 2.80 -4.81 -3.31
N THR A 77 1.72 -4.11 -3.67
CA THR A 77 0.38 -4.42 -3.18
C THR A 77 -0.54 -4.74 -4.36
N ILE A 78 -1.27 -5.82 -4.27
CA ILE A 78 -2.37 -6.16 -5.20
C ILE A 78 -3.67 -5.97 -4.42
N LYS A 79 -4.51 -5.02 -4.85
CA LYS A 79 -5.86 -4.83 -4.32
C LYS A 79 -6.87 -5.33 -5.33
N ARG A 80 -7.85 -6.15 -4.87
CA ARG A 80 -8.91 -6.71 -5.70
C ARG A 80 -10.28 -6.34 -5.12
N GLY A 81 -11.26 -6.11 -6.00
CA GLY A 81 -12.62 -5.75 -5.61
C GLY A 81 -12.88 -4.24 -5.56
N ARG A 82 -14.13 -3.89 -5.24
CA ARG A 82 -14.63 -2.51 -5.15
C ARG A 82 -15.37 -2.29 -3.82
N GLY A 83 -15.60 -1.03 -3.49
CA GLY A 83 -16.33 -0.65 -2.28
C GLY A 83 -15.45 -0.51 -1.05
N LEU A 84 -16.07 -0.58 0.13
CA LEU A 84 -15.41 -0.36 1.42
C LEU A 84 -14.52 -1.54 1.85
N SER A 85 -14.79 -2.74 1.31
CA SER A 85 -14.07 -3.96 1.67
C SER A 85 -13.42 -4.56 0.45
N ARG A 86 -12.08 -4.68 0.49
CA ARG A 86 -11.27 -5.20 -0.62
C ARG A 86 -10.29 -6.24 -0.13
N GLN A 87 -9.99 -7.22 -0.98
CA GLN A 87 -8.89 -8.14 -0.73
C GLN A 87 -7.58 -7.44 -1.04
N GLU A 88 -6.65 -7.53 -0.13
CA GLU A 88 -5.30 -7.00 -0.28
C GLU A 88 -4.27 -8.12 -0.10
N ILE A 89 -3.29 -8.16 -1.02
CA ILE A 89 -2.09 -9.00 -0.94
C ILE A 89 -0.91 -8.06 -0.96
N GLU A 90 -0.11 -8.01 0.10
CA GLU A 90 1.09 -7.19 0.17
C GLU A 90 2.34 -8.07 0.28
N ILE A 91 3.36 -7.74 -0.51
CA ILE A 91 4.64 -8.42 -0.58
C ILE A 91 5.73 -7.38 -0.33
N ASP A 92 6.63 -7.65 0.62
CA ASP A 92 7.81 -6.81 0.82
C ASP A 92 8.79 -7.02 -0.34
N LEU A 93 9.32 -5.91 -0.84
CA LEU A 93 10.35 -5.89 -1.87
C LEU A 93 11.69 -5.48 -1.26
N THR A 94 12.78 -5.99 -1.84
CA THR A 94 14.09 -5.40 -1.61
C THR A 94 14.15 -4.02 -2.28
N ARG A 95 15.13 -3.21 -1.90
CA ARG A 95 15.35 -1.91 -2.54
C ARG A 95 15.60 -2.07 -4.04
N ASP A 96 16.45 -3.02 -4.43
CA ASP A 96 16.82 -3.23 -5.83
C ASP A 96 15.61 -3.66 -6.67
N GLN A 97 14.78 -4.58 -6.16
CA GLN A 97 13.52 -4.98 -6.82
C GLN A 97 12.56 -3.79 -7.01
N PHE A 98 12.48 -2.91 -5.99
CA PHE A 98 11.64 -1.73 -6.11
C PHE A 98 12.18 -0.75 -7.16
N GLU A 99 13.50 -0.47 -7.15
CA GLU A 99 14.14 0.45 -8.09
C GLU A 99 14.04 -0.05 -9.54
N GLU A 100 14.12 -1.36 -9.76
CA GLU A 100 13.94 -1.98 -11.07
C GLU A 100 12.50 -1.88 -11.60
N LEU A 101 11.50 -2.01 -10.72
CA LEU A 101 10.08 -1.93 -11.08
C LEU A 101 9.56 -0.49 -11.16
N TRP A 102 10.17 0.45 -10.42
CA TRP A 102 9.67 1.82 -10.28
C TRP A 102 9.52 2.59 -11.59
N PRO A 103 10.42 2.48 -12.59
CA PRO A 103 10.26 3.15 -13.89
C PRO A 103 8.93 2.84 -14.57
N ALA A 104 8.40 1.62 -14.44
CA ALA A 104 7.15 1.20 -15.05
C ALA A 104 5.89 1.89 -14.48
N THR A 105 6.02 2.66 -13.39
CA THR A 105 4.94 3.48 -12.83
C THR A 105 4.90 4.90 -13.37
N ALA A 106 5.75 5.26 -14.33
CA ALA A 106 5.81 6.62 -14.88
C ALA A 106 4.42 7.11 -15.34
N GLY A 107 4.10 8.39 -15.09
CA GLY A 107 2.79 8.96 -15.38
C GLY A 107 1.66 8.56 -14.41
N CYS A 108 1.93 7.69 -13.44
CA CYS A 108 0.91 7.26 -12.47
C CYS A 108 1.49 7.19 -11.04
N ARG A 109 2.02 8.33 -10.55
CA ARG A 109 2.70 8.46 -9.25
C ARG A 109 2.12 9.57 -8.41
N LEU A 110 2.22 9.41 -7.10
CA LEU A 110 1.96 10.48 -6.14
C LEU A 110 2.93 10.41 -4.95
N THR A 111 3.10 11.55 -4.28
CA THR A 111 3.86 11.67 -3.04
C THR A 111 3.01 12.33 -1.97
N LYS A 112 3.10 11.82 -0.74
CA LYS A 112 2.41 12.35 0.43
C LYS A 112 3.23 12.16 1.69
N THR A 113 2.96 12.97 2.71
CA THR A 113 3.42 12.73 4.08
C THR A 113 2.24 12.18 4.87
N ARG A 114 2.40 11.01 5.47
CA ARG A 114 1.40 10.38 6.32
C ARG A 114 1.77 10.59 7.78
N TYR A 115 0.80 11.02 8.57
CA TYR A 115 0.88 11.16 10.02
C TYR A 115 -0.06 10.15 10.67
N ASP A 116 0.43 9.44 11.68
CA ASP A 116 -0.35 8.46 12.44
C ASP A 116 -0.84 9.13 13.73
N VAL A 117 -2.13 9.46 13.79
CA VAL A 117 -2.75 10.17 14.91
C VAL A 117 -3.59 9.20 15.73
N PRO A 118 -3.21 8.89 16.99
CA PRO A 118 -4.03 8.08 17.88
C PRO A 118 -5.38 8.71 18.15
N PHE A 119 -6.46 7.93 18.06
CA PHE A 119 -7.82 8.37 18.36
C PHE A 119 -8.63 7.23 18.99
N GLY A 120 -8.71 7.23 20.31
CA GLY A 120 -9.28 6.12 21.07
C GLY A 120 -8.52 4.82 20.79
N LYS A 121 -9.24 3.81 20.30
CA LYS A 121 -8.64 2.53 19.90
C LYS A 121 -8.18 2.47 18.44
N HIS A 122 -8.41 3.54 17.68
CA HIS A 122 -8.06 3.64 16.27
C HIS A 122 -6.80 4.48 16.06
N THR A 123 -6.20 4.31 14.90
CA THR A 123 -5.22 5.25 14.34
C THR A 123 -5.88 5.96 13.15
N ILE A 124 -5.88 7.28 13.18
CA ILE A 124 -6.27 8.10 12.04
C ILE A 124 -4.99 8.38 11.24
N GLU A 125 -4.94 7.91 10.01
CA GLU A 125 -3.86 8.20 9.09
C GLU A 125 -4.17 9.47 8.33
N ILE A 126 -3.41 10.54 8.55
CA ILE A 126 -3.59 11.83 7.87
C ILE A 126 -2.56 11.94 6.76
N ASP A 127 -3.04 11.94 5.52
CA ASP A 127 -2.25 12.08 4.32
C ASP A 127 -2.25 13.55 3.85
N VAL A 128 -1.09 14.18 3.91
CA VAL A 128 -0.83 15.51 3.33
C VAL A 128 -0.14 15.31 2.00
N TYR A 129 -0.86 15.59 0.92
CA TYR A 129 -0.37 15.37 -0.44
C TYR A 129 0.61 16.45 -0.86
N ARG A 130 1.48 16.12 -1.82
CA ARG A 130 2.52 17.00 -2.37
C ARG A 130 2.44 17.07 -3.89
N GLY A 131 3.21 18.01 -4.46
CA GLY A 131 3.29 18.22 -5.91
C GLY A 131 1.95 18.67 -6.46
N ARG A 132 1.48 18.08 -7.55
CA ARG A 132 0.20 18.47 -8.19
C ARG A 132 -1.04 18.32 -7.32
N ASN A 133 -0.98 17.52 -6.24
CA ASN A 133 -2.06 17.36 -5.27
C ASN A 133 -1.83 18.21 -4.00
N GLU A 134 -0.92 19.18 -4.04
CA GLU A 134 -0.65 20.05 -2.92
C GLU A 134 -1.91 20.78 -2.45
N GLY A 135 -2.05 20.93 -1.14
CA GLY A 135 -3.25 21.48 -0.52
C GLY A 135 -4.34 20.45 -0.22
N LEU A 136 -4.29 19.26 -0.83
CA LEU A 136 -5.19 18.18 -0.44
C LEU A 136 -4.72 17.51 0.85
N VAL A 137 -5.63 17.40 1.82
CA VAL A 137 -5.42 16.63 3.04
C VAL A 137 -6.60 15.69 3.24
N VAL A 138 -6.29 14.42 3.49
CA VAL A 138 -7.28 13.35 3.66
C VAL A 138 -6.96 12.58 4.93
N ALA A 139 -7.99 12.21 5.69
CA ALA A 139 -7.88 11.28 6.80
C ALA A 139 -8.43 9.91 6.37
N GLU A 140 -7.70 8.85 6.68
CA GLU A 140 -8.11 7.46 6.49
C GLU A 140 -8.18 6.78 7.86
N VAL A 141 -9.21 5.96 8.09
CA VAL A 141 -9.35 5.15 9.29
C VAL A 141 -9.66 3.72 8.85
N GLU A 142 -8.82 2.78 9.26
CA GLU A 142 -9.00 1.36 9.00
C GLU A 142 -9.71 0.68 10.17
N PHE A 143 -10.58 -0.28 9.88
CA PHE A 143 -11.41 -1.00 10.84
C PHE A 143 -11.20 -2.50 10.72
N ARG A 144 -11.31 -3.20 11.85
CA ARG A 144 -11.19 -4.67 11.91
C ARG A 144 -12.36 -5.38 11.23
N ASP A 145 -13.56 -4.76 11.34
CA ASP A 145 -14.80 -5.31 10.81
C ASP A 145 -15.82 -4.21 10.47
N GLU A 146 -16.88 -4.61 9.77
CA GLU A 146 -17.95 -3.70 9.34
C GLU A 146 -18.75 -3.12 10.52
N ARG A 147 -18.85 -3.83 11.66
CA ARG A 147 -19.54 -3.32 12.86
C ARG A 147 -18.78 -2.15 13.43
N GLU A 148 -17.46 -2.30 13.58
CA GLU A 148 -16.59 -1.23 14.06
C GLU A 148 -16.64 -0.02 13.13
N CYS A 149 -16.59 -0.24 11.82
CA CYS A 149 -16.72 0.79 10.79
C CYS A 149 -18.02 1.58 10.92
N ARG A 150 -19.17 0.89 11.14
CA ARG A 150 -20.48 1.56 11.32
C ARG A 150 -20.59 2.35 12.64
N LEU A 151 -19.94 1.88 13.69
CA LEU A 151 -20.01 2.52 15.02
C LEU A 151 -19.01 3.67 15.18
N PHE A 152 -18.08 3.84 14.25
CA PHE A 152 -17.08 4.90 14.31
C PHE A 152 -17.72 6.29 14.22
N GLN A 153 -17.45 7.11 15.24
CA GLN A 153 -17.87 8.52 15.29
C GLN A 153 -16.69 9.40 14.87
N PRO A 154 -16.77 10.07 13.72
CA PRO A 154 -15.71 10.96 13.27
C PRO A 154 -15.49 12.12 14.25
N PRO A 155 -14.23 12.53 14.51
CA PRO A 155 -13.97 13.71 15.34
C PRO A 155 -14.46 14.99 14.66
N GLU A 156 -14.71 16.04 15.44
CA GLU A 156 -15.29 17.31 14.96
C GLU A 156 -14.47 18.01 13.86
N TRP A 157 -13.18 17.77 13.80
CA TRP A 157 -12.30 18.34 12.80
C TRP A 157 -12.35 17.60 11.44
N PHE A 158 -13.09 16.51 11.33
CA PHE A 158 -13.42 15.92 10.02
C PHE A 158 -14.47 16.80 9.31
N ALA A 159 -14.35 16.81 7.96
CA ALA A 159 -15.34 17.38 7.06
C ALA A 159 -16.17 16.27 6.42
N ALA A 160 -16.42 16.39 5.12
CA ALA A 160 -17.21 15.42 4.37
C ALA A 160 -16.54 14.06 4.28
N GLU A 161 -17.30 12.99 4.44
CA GLU A 161 -16.88 11.66 4.10
C GLU A 161 -16.78 11.51 2.58
N VAL A 162 -15.66 10.97 2.13
CA VAL A 162 -15.33 10.78 0.71
C VAL A 162 -14.98 9.33 0.38
N SER A 163 -15.36 8.39 1.27
CA SER A 163 -15.23 6.95 1.03
C SER A 163 -15.88 6.57 -0.30
N GLY A 164 -15.18 5.80 -1.12
CA GLY A 164 -15.67 5.37 -2.43
C GLY A 164 -15.75 6.46 -3.51
N LYS A 165 -15.52 7.73 -3.20
CA LYS A 165 -15.49 8.80 -4.21
C LYS A 165 -14.20 8.74 -5.01
N SER A 166 -14.27 8.36 -6.28
CA SER A 166 -13.12 8.09 -7.15
C SER A 166 -12.13 9.24 -7.25
N ARG A 167 -12.62 10.51 -7.23
CA ARG A 167 -11.76 11.71 -7.29
C ARG A 167 -10.74 11.80 -6.16
N TYR A 168 -11.00 11.16 -5.01
CA TYR A 168 -10.12 11.12 -3.85
C TYR A 168 -9.38 9.79 -3.70
N SER A 169 -9.50 8.89 -4.69
CA SER A 169 -8.72 7.65 -4.69
C SER A 169 -7.25 7.94 -5.04
N ASN A 170 -6.34 7.26 -4.37
CA ASN A 170 -4.91 7.41 -4.66
C ASN A 170 -4.58 7.10 -6.13
N VAL A 171 -5.33 6.18 -6.78
CA VAL A 171 -5.20 5.89 -8.22
C VAL A 171 -5.52 7.12 -9.07
N ARG A 172 -6.62 7.82 -8.76
CA ARG A 172 -7.00 9.01 -9.53
C ARG A 172 -6.03 10.17 -9.30
N LEU A 173 -5.61 10.35 -8.03
CA LEU A 173 -4.64 11.38 -7.65
C LEU A 173 -3.23 11.12 -8.21
N ALA A 174 -2.90 9.86 -8.54
CA ALA A 174 -1.63 9.50 -9.15
C ALA A 174 -1.57 9.74 -10.66
N ARG A 175 -2.73 9.81 -11.33
CA ARG A 175 -2.81 10.05 -12.78
C ARG A 175 -2.70 11.53 -13.10
N GLU A 176 -2.01 11.82 -14.18
CA GLU A 176 -1.96 13.15 -14.79
C GLU A 176 -3.22 13.48 -15.56
#